data_af8d4851f3aae4802c1ecc32280e6c6c
#
_entry.id   af8d4851f3aae4802c1ecc32280e6c6c
#
_cell.length_a   1.000
_cell.length_b   1.000
_cell.length_c   1.000
_cell.angle_alpha   90.00
_cell.angle_beta   90.00
_cell.angle_gamma   90.00
#
_symmetry.space_group_name_H-M   'P 1'
#
loop_
_entity.id
_entity.type
_entity.pdbx_description
1 polymer ?
#
loop_
_entity_poly.entity_id
_entity_poly.type
_entity_poly.pdbx_seq_one_letter_code
_entity_poly.pdbx_strand_id
1 'polypeptide(L)'
;MLCRIADGTAGYARMVEGAPNWVELPLGLVALFWLRQYMPLLKAGLPQQPNNRGLDGLGFVKDAFRGLVAPACNTSALDLRVGMRFEDERAPLLHQALRDACKTIQEMPARYLTHPDGSNILAVTRHGRVAAPKHLLLDEAYLSSFGHLRLPQHLYTALQRFDAWIEPALLAEWARLIKGYALRQHRAVDENTLVAALAWSDPARDVGLARGQALQLLESGGLQCVYSGRRLTANTLDIDHCLPWHAWPCSDLWNLLPASSQLNRQKSDRVPSEVMLSGAQTRIQDWWAQAYDGVLGERFRLEAQASLPLVGDGAGVDEVYAGVRVQRLRLRFDLGVGEWG
;
A
#
# COMPACT_ATOMS: atom_id res chain seq x y z
N MET A 1 -4.88 -3.96 8.81
CA MET A 1 -3.51 -4.09 8.30
C MET A 1 -3.40 -5.15 7.21
N LEU A 2 -3.63 -6.45 7.44
CA LEU A 2 -3.59 -7.45 6.35
C LEU A 2 -4.60 -7.16 5.23
N CYS A 3 -5.78 -6.62 5.54
CA CYS A 3 -6.74 -6.12 4.53
C CYS A 3 -6.08 -5.08 3.61
N ARG A 4 -5.40 -4.08 4.20
CA ARG A 4 -4.70 -3.02 3.44
C ARG A 4 -3.55 -3.54 2.59
N ILE A 5 -2.84 -4.57 3.06
CA ILE A 5 -1.80 -5.25 2.26
C ILE A 5 -2.45 -6.00 1.09
N ALA A 6 -3.51 -6.76 1.35
CA ALA A 6 -4.20 -7.52 0.33
C ALA A 6 -4.86 -6.64 -0.73
N ASP A 7 -5.35 -5.45 -0.34
CA ASP A 7 -5.92 -4.46 -1.25
C ASP A 7 -4.86 -3.68 -2.03
N GLY A 8 -3.86 -3.12 -1.35
CA GLY A 8 -2.97 -2.10 -1.92
C GLY A 8 -1.58 -2.58 -2.34
N THR A 9 -1.15 -3.80 -1.94
CA THR A 9 0.19 -4.33 -2.24
C THR A 9 0.15 -5.79 -2.67
N ALA A 10 -0.84 -6.15 -3.50
CA ALA A 10 -1.04 -7.51 -4.00
C ALA A 10 0.16 -8.04 -4.79
N GLY A 11 0.99 -7.18 -5.35
CA GLY A 11 2.19 -7.53 -6.09
C GLY A 11 3.27 -8.25 -5.25
N TYR A 12 3.29 -8.03 -3.94
CA TYR A 12 4.24 -8.70 -3.03
C TYR A 12 3.69 -9.98 -2.40
N ALA A 13 2.46 -10.38 -2.75
CA ALA A 13 1.89 -11.64 -2.34
C ALA A 13 2.32 -12.76 -3.30
N ARG A 14 2.97 -13.79 -2.79
CA ARG A 14 3.44 -14.92 -3.59
C ARG A 14 2.77 -16.21 -3.15
N MET A 15 2.36 -17.03 -4.10
CA MET A 15 1.96 -18.41 -3.80
C MET A 15 3.19 -19.19 -3.37
N VAL A 16 3.06 -19.97 -2.30
CA VAL A 16 4.19 -20.76 -1.80
C VAL A 16 4.42 -21.96 -2.73
N GLU A 17 5.64 -22.08 -3.26
CA GLU A 17 6.02 -23.21 -4.09
C GLU A 17 5.88 -24.53 -3.32
N GLY A 18 5.23 -25.51 -3.92
CA GLY A 18 4.94 -26.81 -3.27
C GLY A 18 3.83 -26.79 -2.21
N ALA A 19 3.25 -25.61 -1.91
CA ALA A 19 2.13 -25.47 -0.99
C ALA A 19 1.09 -24.45 -1.52
N PRO A 20 0.33 -24.79 -2.56
CA PRO A 20 -0.52 -23.85 -3.30
C PRO A 20 -1.68 -23.26 -2.48
N ASN A 21 -1.95 -23.79 -1.28
CA ASN A 21 -2.98 -23.28 -0.38
C ASN A 21 -2.45 -22.18 0.56
N TRP A 22 -1.19 -21.75 0.38
CA TRP A 22 -0.55 -20.74 1.21
C TRP A 22 -0.08 -19.54 0.37
N VAL A 23 -0.30 -18.34 0.91
CA VAL A 23 0.26 -17.09 0.41
C VAL A 23 1.34 -16.64 1.36
N GLU A 24 2.45 -16.19 0.80
CA GLU A 24 3.59 -15.63 1.51
C GLU A 24 3.70 -14.14 1.25
N LEU A 25 3.93 -13.37 2.31
CA LEU A 25 4.16 -11.93 2.31
C LEU A 25 5.52 -11.63 2.93
N PRO A 26 6.28 -10.62 2.44
CA PRO A 26 7.46 -10.13 3.14
C PRO A 26 7.10 -9.70 4.58
N LEU A 27 7.80 -10.23 5.58
CA LEU A 27 7.50 -9.89 6.98
C LEU A 27 7.75 -8.41 7.27
N GLY A 28 8.76 -7.81 6.62
CA GLY A 28 9.02 -6.38 6.69
C GLY A 28 7.87 -5.53 6.15
N LEU A 29 7.14 -5.99 5.11
CA LEU A 29 5.93 -5.32 4.62
C LEU A 29 4.83 -5.32 5.68
N VAL A 30 4.60 -6.48 6.30
CA VAL A 30 3.60 -6.61 7.37
C VAL A 30 3.96 -5.70 8.54
N ALA A 31 5.25 -5.65 8.93
CA ALA A 31 5.74 -4.75 9.96
C ALA A 31 5.61 -3.27 9.57
N LEU A 32 5.88 -2.91 8.32
CA LEU A 32 5.74 -1.54 7.80
C LEU A 32 4.30 -1.04 7.95
N PHE A 33 3.33 -1.85 7.51
CA PHE A 33 1.91 -1.53 7.64
C PHE A 33 1.46 -1.51 9.10
N TRP A 34 2.07 -2.34 9.95
CA TRP A 34 1.85 -2.32 11.40
C TRP A 34 2.28 -0.99 12.01
N LEU A 35 3.53 -0.56 11.75
CA LEU A 35 4.04 0.72 12.24
C LEU A 35 3.22 1.90 11.70
N ARG A 36 2.87 1.87 10.42
CA ARG A 36 2.05 2.89 9.77
C ARG A 36 0.70 3.07 10.47
N GLN A 37 0.00 1.99 10.78
CA GLN A 37 -1.30 2.02 11.46
C GLN A 37 -1.19 2.48 12.93
N TYR A 38 -0.11 2.12 13.61
CA TYR A 38 0.09 2.51 15.02
C TYR A 38 0.63 3.93 15.20
N MET A 39 1.26 4.51 14.21
CA MET A 39 1.87 5.84 14.33
C MET A 39 0.88 6.94 14.72
N PRO A 40 -0.30 7.08 14.11
CA PRO A 40 -1.31 8.06 14.54
C PRO A 40 -1.82 7.81 15.98
N LEU A 41 -2.00 6.55 16.35
CA LEU A 41 -2.44 6.16 17.69
C LEU A 41 -1.43 6.57 18.76
N LEU A 42 -0.12 6.40 18.46
CA LEU A 42 0.96 6.82 19.34
C LEU A 42 1.03 8.34 19.47
N LYS A 43 0.93 9.05 18.33
CA LYS A 43 0.92 10.53 18.30
C LYS A 43 -0.26 11.10 19.12
N ALA A 44 -1.41 10.46 19.08
CA ALA A 44 -2.59 10.83 19.86
C ALA A 44 -2.54 10.36 21.31
N GLY A 45 -1.51 9.60 21.71
CA GLY A 45 -1.36 9.08 23.08
C GLY A 45 -2.48 8.12 23.50
N LEU A 46 -3.13 7.44 22.53
CA LEU A 46 -4.26 6.55 22.81
C LEU A 46 -3.79 5.23 23.46
N PRO A 47 -4.46 4.76 24.54
CA PRO A 47 -4.04 3.57 25.25
C PRO A 47 -4.26 2.31 24.38
N GLN A 48 -3.25 1.43 24.37
CA GLN A 48 -3.30 0.18 23.60
C GLN A 48 -3.30 -1.08 24.46
N GLN A 49 -3.46 -0.91 25.79
CA GLN A 49 -3.50 -2.00 26.75
C GLN A 49 -4.22 -1.56 28.04
N PRO A 50 -4.76 -2.52 28.82
CA PRO A 50 -5.63 -2.20 29.95
C PRO A 50 -4.92 -1.62 31.17
N ASN A 51 -3.60 -1.76 31.28
CA ASN A 51 -2.81 -1.32 32.43
C ASN A 51 -2.08 0.00 32.14
N ASN A 52 -1.74 0.71 33.24
CA ASN A 52 -1.09 2.03 33.18
C ASN A 52 0.42 1.97 32.82
N ARG A 53 0.92 0.85 32.29
CA ARG A 53 2.31 0.76 31.84
C ARG A 53 2.60 1.62 30.60
N GLY A 54 1.63 2.44 30.21
CA GLY A 54 1.74 3.29 29.02
C GLY A 54 1.90 2.46 27.75
N LEU A 55 2.65 3.00 26.80
CA LEU A 55 2.99 2.29 25.55
C LEU A 55 4.18 1.34 25.74
N ASP A 56 4.82 1.35 26.92
CA ASP A 56 6.04 0.56 27.21
C ASP A 56 5.79 -0.94 27.26
N GLY A 57 4.55 -1.37 27.42
CA GLY A 57 4.16 -2.77 27.36
C GLY A 57 4.01 -3.36 25.96
N LEU A 58 4.05 -2.53 24.91
CA LEU A 58 3.97 -2.99 23.52
C LEU A 58 5.37 -3.30 23.00
N GLY A 59 5.64 -4.57 22.67
CA GLY A 59 6.97 -5.08 22.37
C GLY A 59 7.70 -4.40 21.20
N PHE A 60 6.99 -3.67 20.34
CA PHE A 60 7.56 -2.91 19.20
C PHE A 60 7.63 -1.39 19.45
N VAL A 61 6.98 -0.86 20.50
CA VAL A 61 7.01 0.58 20.85
C VAL A 61 8.22 0.83 21.74
N LYS A 62 9.39 0.82 21.14
CA LYS A 62 10.68 1.09 21.75
C LYS A 62 11.25 2.42 21.27
N ASP A 63 12.45 2.75 21.71
CA ASP A 63 13.13 4.02 21.43
C ASP A 63 13.20 4.32 19.93
N ALA A 64 13.45 3.31 19.10
CA ALA A 64 13.52 3.49 17.65
C ALA A 64 12.18 3.96 17.06
N PHE A 65 11.07 3.31 17.39
CA PHE A 65 9.76 3.74 16.89
C PHE A 65 9.29 5.06 17.51
N ARG A 66 9.60 5.29 18.80
CA ARG A 66 9.36 6.58 19.45
C ARG A 66 10.18 7.70 18.81
N GLY A 67 11.42 7.43 18.46
CA GLY A 67 12.28 8.37 17.72
C GLY A 67 11.68 8.76 16.36
N LEU A 68 11.15 7.79 15.61
CA LEU A 68 10.44 8.06 14.34
C LEU A 68 9.17 8.91 14.51
N VAL A 69 8.43 8.68 15.60
CA VAL A 69 7.18 9.39 15.91
C VAL A 69 7.45 10.78 16.47
N ALA A 70 8.64 11.01 17.04
CA ALA A 70 9.01 12.27 17.68
C ALA A 70 8.92 13.46 16.69
N PRO A 71 8.45 14.64 17.14
CA PRO A 71 8.33 15.83 16.28
C PRO A 71 9.62 16.19 15.55
N ALA A 72 10.78 15.99 16.18
CA ALA A 72 12.10 16.27 15.59
C ALA A 72 12.40 15.42 14.33
N CYS A 73 11.86 14.19 14.24
CA CYS A 73 12.07 13.31 13.10
C CYS A 73 11.15 13.64 11.91
N ASN A 74 10.07 14.36 12.15
CA ASN A 74 9.07 14.77 11.14
C ASN A 74 8.60 13.63 10.21
N THR A 75 8.57 12.38 10.71
CA THR A 75 8.08 11.23 9.94
C THR A 75 6.57 11.12 10.09
N SER A 76 5.89 10.94 8.98
CA SER A 76 4.43 10.71 8.92
C SER A 76 4.11 9.25 8.58
N ALA A 77 2.85 8.86 8.80
CA ALA A 77 2.38 7.54 8.36
C ALA A 77 2.46 7.37 6.82
N LEU A 78 2.36 8.46 6.06
CA LEU A 78 2.46 8.46 4.60
C LEU A 78 3.88 8.21 4.09
N ASP A 79 4.90 8.48 4.90
CA ASP A 79 6.29 8.16 4.55
C ASP A 79 6.59 6.67 4.65
N LEU A 80 5.80 5.93 5.46
CA LEU A 80 5.93 4.48 5.63
C LEU A 80 5.20 3.71 4.52
N ARG A 81 5.68 3.84 3.29
CA ARG A 81 5.15 3.17 2.10
C ARG A 81 6.26 2.62 1.22
N VAL A 82 5.92 1.63 0.40
CA VAL A 82 6.85 1.05 -0.58
C VAL A 82 7.37 2.14 -1.54
N GLY A 83 8.63 2.02 -1.94
CA GLY A 83 9.32 2.98 -2.81
C GLY A 83 9.91 4.20 -2.10
N MET A 84 9.60 4.42 -0.81
CA MET A 84 10.19 5.54 -0.05
C MET A 84 11.63 5.27 0.35
N ARG A 85 12.42 6.33 0.31
CA ARG A 85 13.84 6.33 0.72
C ARG A 85 14.00 6.99 2.07
N PHE A 86 14.82 6.39 2.92
CA PHE A 86 15.20 6.93 4.21
C PHE A 86 16.72 7.05 4.28
N GLU A 87 17.18 8.15 4.83
CA GLU A 87 18.60 8.47 4.96
C GLU A 87 18.87 8.98 6.39
N ASP A 88 20.14 9.26 6.69
CA ASP A 88 20.59 9.82 7.96
C ASP A 88 20.09 9.02 9.17
N GLU A 89 19.65 9.72 10.21
CA GLU A 89 19.19 9.12 11.46
C GLU A 89 17.87 8.35 11.32
N ARG A 90 17.07 8.65 10.28
CA ARG A 90 15.77 7.98 10.07
C ARG A 90 15.92 6.56 9.56
N ALA A 91 16.94 6.26 8.76
CA ALA A 91 17.15 4.92 8.23
C ALA A 91 17.42 3.87 9.34
N PRO A 92 18.38 4.06 10.26
CA PRO A 92 18.61 3.12 11.34
C PRO A 92 17.43 3.04 12.34
N LEU A 93 16.72 4.15 12.59
CA LEU A 93 15.51 4.13 13.43
C LEU A 93 14.41 3.28 12.81
N LEU A 94 14.11 3.47 11.52
CA LEU A 94 13.11 2.68 10.81
C LEU A 94 13.50 1.19 10.75
N HIS A 95 14.76 0.90 10.43
CA HIS A 95 15.26 -0.48 10.41
C HIS A 95 15.05 -1.18 11.76
N GLN A 96 15.41 -0.53 12.86
CA GLN A 96 15.25 -1.11 14.19
C GLN A 96 13.76 -1.24 14.58
N ALA A 97 12.93 -0.23 14.24
CA ALA A 97 11.48 -0.29 14.49
C ALA A 97 10.82 -1.47 13.73
N LEU A 98 11.20 -1.68 12.47
CA LEU A 98 10.73 -2.84 11.68
C LEU A 98 11.14 -4.16 12.31
N ARG A 99 12.39 -4.28 12.79
CA ARG A 99 12.86 -5.50 13.50
C ARG A 99 12.05 -5.79 14.76
N ASP A 100 11.77 -4.75 15.56
CA ASP A 100 10.99 -4.88 16.78
C ASP A 100 9.54 -5.26 16.49
N ALA A 101 8.95 -4.68 15.42
CA ALA A 101 7.62 -5.04 14.93
C ALA A 101 7.56 -6.48 14.42
N CYS A 102 8.52 -6.92 13.59
CA CYS A 102 8.61 -8.30 13.11
C CYS A 102 8.69 -9.32 14.27
N LYS A 103 9.49 -9.00 15.29
CA LYS A 103 9.57 -9.84 16.50
C LYS A 103 8.22 -9.92 17.20
N THR A 104 7.57 -8.78 17.41
CA THR A 104 6.27 -8.72 18.09
C THR A 104 5.18 -9.45 17.30
N ILE A 105 5.15 -9.33 15.97
CA ILE A 105 4.20 -10.04 15.10
C ILE A 105 4.34 -11.55 15.28
N GLN A 106 5.57 -12.07 15.32
CA GLN A 106 5.84 -13.49 15.53
C GLN A 106 5.42 -13.97 16.91
N GLU A 107 5.79 -13.21 17.95
CA GLU A 107 5.61 -13.63 19.36
C GLU A 107 4.19 -13.47 19.89
N MET A 108 3.40 -12.57 19.28
CA MET A 108 2.05 -12.22 19.74
C MET A 108 0.96 -12.66 18.75
N PRO A 109 0.59 -11.89 17.70
CA PRO A 109 -0.57 -12.26 16.87
C PRO A 109 -0.37 -13.58 16.15
N ALA A 110 0.79 -13.85 15.55
CA ALA A 110 1.00 -15.08 14.82
C ALA A 110 0.99 -16.34 15.74
N ARG A 111 1.38 -16.18 16.98
CA ARG A 111 1.38 -17.29 17.96
C ARG A 111 0.01 -17.57 18.53
N TYR A 112 -0.85 -16.56 18.69
CA TYR A 112 -2.12 -16.69 19.41
C TYR A 112 -3.34 -16.73 18.48
N LEU A 113 -3.18 -16.49 17.19
CA LEU A 113 -4.22 -16.73 16.19
C LEU A 113 -4.18 -18.20 15.79
N THR A 114 -5.05 -18.99 16.43
CA THR A 114 -5.09 -20.45 16.25
C THR A 114 -6.46 -20.91 15.77
N HIS A 115 -6.47 -22.05 15.10
CA HIS A 115 -7.67 -22.82 14.85
C HIS A 115 -8.21 -23.44 16.16
N PRO A 116 -9.46 -23.97 16.18
CA PRO A 116 -10.01 -24.65 17.36
C PRO A 116 -9.18 -25.85 17.83
N ASP A 117 -8.40 -26.47 16.96
CA ASP A 117 -7.47 -27.58 17.27
C ASP A 117 -6.14 -27.12 17.86
N GLY A 118 -5.95 -25.80 18.01
CA GLY A 118 -4.72 -25.20 18.53
C GLY A 118 -3.60 -24.99 17.51
N SER A 119 -3.77 -25.39 16.25
CA SER A 119 -2.81 -25.12 15.19
C SER A 119 -2.82 -23.63 14.80
N ASN A 120 -1.66 -23.09 14.45
CA ASN A 120 -1.53 -21.69 14.08
C ASN A 120 -2.14 -21.40 12.69
N ILE A 121 -2.92 -20.30 12.60
CA ILE A 121 -3.45 -19.79 11.33
C ILE A 121 -2.35 -19.11 10.52
N LEU A 122 -1.42 -18.43 11.19
CA LEU A 122 -0.32 -17.72 10.57
C LEU A 122 1.00 -18.41 10.88
N ALA A 123 1.87 -18.54 9.88
CA ALA A 123 3.23 -19.02 10.07
C ALA A 123 4.22 -17.88 9.78
N VAL A 124 5.16 -17.63 10.70
CA VAL A 124 6.18 -16.60 10.57
C VAL A 124 7.56 -17.22 10.61
N THR A 125 8.34 -16.97 9.57
CA THR A 125 9.76 -17.29 9.49
C THR A 125 10.54 -15.97 9.52
N ARG A 126 11.39 -15.79 10.53
CA ARG A 126 12.29 -14.62 10.60
C ARG A 126 13.67 -15.02 10.10
N HIS A 127 14.27 -14.12 9.32
CA HIS A 127 15.67 -14.23 8.96
C HIS A 127 16.58 -13.72 10.08
N GLY A 128 17.86 -14.02 10.00
CA GLY A 128 18.87 -13.59 10.94
C GLY A 128 19.05 -12.08 11.00
N ARG A 129 20.11 -11.63 11.69
CA ARG A 129 20.38 -10.21 11.86
C ARG A 129 20.82 -9.59 10.52
N VAL A 130 20.02 -8.67 9.99
CA VAL A 130 20.37 -7.80 8.88
C VAL A 130 20.99 -6.53 9.47
N ALA A 131 22.10 -6.06 8.91
CA ALA A 131 22.70 -4.78 9.31
C ALA A 131 21.81 -3.62 8.86
N ALA A 132 21.74 -2.57 9.68
CA ALA A 132 21.00 -1.36 9.30
C ALA A 132 21.73 -0.66 8.12
N PRO A 133 21.05 -0.44 6.99
CA PRO A 133 21.64 0.28 5.88
C PRO A 133 21.72 1.78 6.20
N LYS A 134 22.74 2.47 5.64
CA LYS A 134 22.84 3.94 5.74
C LYS A 134 21.79 4.63 4.86
N HIS A 135 21.51 4.05 3.70
CA HIS A 135 20.45 4.46 2.79
C HIS A 135 19.47 3.30 2.67
N LEU A 136 18.24 3.54 3.00
CA LEU A 136 17.21 2.51 3.07
C LEU A 136 16.16 2.83 2.00
N LEU A 137 15.94 1.89 1.10
CA LEU A 137 14.82 1.87 0.16
C LEU A 137 13.81 0.82 0.62
N LEU A 138 12.55 1.19 0.74
CA LEU A 138 11.47 0.28 1.09
C LEU A 138 11.00 -0.49 -0.16
N ASP A 139 11.83 -1.39 -0.65
CA ASP A 139 11.54 -2.30 -1.76
C ASP A 139 11.27 -3.74 -1.28
N GLU A 140 10.91 -4.63 -2.20
CA GLU A 140 10.62 -6.04 -1.90
C GLU A 140 11.83 -6.74 -1.29
N ALA A 141 13.02 -6.51 -1.83
CA ALA A 141 14.25 -7.16 -1.38
C ALA A 141 14.57 -6.81 0.08
N TYR A 142 14.49 -5.50 0.41
CA TYR A 142 14.70 -5.04 1.78
C TYR A 142 13.62 -5.58 2.74
N LEU A 143 12.35 -5.52 2.36
CA LEU A 143 11.24 -5.96 3.20
C LEU A 143 11.24 -7.49 3.41
N SER A 144 11.64 -8.27 2.41
CA SER A 144 11.82 -9.72 2.51
C SER A 144 13.05 -10.12 3.33
N SER A 145 14.03 -9.23 3.50
CA SER A 145 15.22 -9.52 4.31
C SER A 145 14.92 -9.79 5.79
N PHE A 146 13.76 -9.37 6.28
CA PHE A 146 13.29 -9.65 7.65
C PHE A 146 12.68 -11.05 7.81
N GLY A 147 12.37 -11.74 6.71
CA GLY A 147 11.66 -13.00 6.67
C GLY A 147 10.30 -12.93 6.03
N HIS A 148 9.45 -13.91 6.30
CA HIS A 148 8.16 -14.07 5.65
C HIS A 148 7.05 -14.38 6.64
N LEU A 149 5.84 -13.89 6.33
CA LEU A 149 4.59 -14.30 6.96
C LEU A 149 3.78 -15.10 5.95
N ARG A 150 3.36 -16.29 6.32
CA ARG A 150 2.46 -17.14 5.52
C ARG A 150 1.09 -17.19 6.14
N LEU A 151 0.07 -17.13 5.28
CA LEU A 151 -1.33 -17.29 5.66
C LEU A 151 -2.05 -18.14 4.63
N PRO A 152 -3.17 -18.83 5.03
CA PRO A 152 -3.96 -19.62 4.10
C PRO A 152 -4.48 -18.77 2.93
N GLN A 153 -4.41 -19.31 1.70
CA GLN A 153 -4.85 -18.61 0.49
C GLN A 153 -6.31 -18.15 0.59
N HIS A 154 -7.20 -19.00 1.12
CA HIS A 154 -8.60 -18.63 1.26
C HIS A 154 -8.81 -17.44 2.20
N LEU A 155 -7.99 -17.33 3.26
CA LEU A 155 -8.01 -16.16 4.16
C LEU A 155 -7.51 -14.91 3.44
N TYR A 156 -6.39 -15.01 2.70
CA TYR A 156 -5.87 -13.87 1.92
C TYR A 156 -6.91 -13.39 0.89
N THR A 157 -7.53 -14.32 0.16
CA THR A 157 -8.59 -14.00 -0.80
C THR A 157 -9.82 -13.37 -0.13
N ALA A 158 -10.21 -13.85 1.06
CA ALA A 158 -11.29 -13.24 1.82
C ALA A 158 -10.95 -11.81 2.28
N LEU A 159 -9.72 -11.57 2.75
CA LEU A 159 -9.25 -10.23 3.12
C LEU A 159 -9.23 -9.28 1.92
N GLN A 160 -8.85 -9.78 0.73
CA GLN A 160 -8.81 -8.99 -0.50
C GLN A 160 -10.20 -8.66 -1.04
N ARG A 161 -11.14 -9.62 -0.97
CA ARG A 161 -12.48 -9.49 -1.55
C ARG A 161 -13.45 -8.75 -0.63
N PHE A 162 -13.29 -8.89 0.68
CA PHE A 162 -14.24 -8.40 1.68
C PHE A 162 -13.64 -7.34 2.61
N ASP A 163 -12.51 -6.73 2.25
CA ASP A 163 -11.85 -5.69 3.03
C ASP A 163 -12.78 -4.54 3.40
N ALA A 164 -13.63 -4.09 2.46
CA ALA A 164 -14.63 -3.03 2.66
C ALA A 164 -15.63 -3.34 3.80
N TRP A 165 -15.81 -4.62 4.16
CA TRP A 165 -16.67 -5.06 5.26
C TRP A 165 -15.88 -5.44 6.51
N ILE A 166 -14.75 -6.12 6.32
CA ILE A 166 -13.92 -6.64 7.41
C ILE A 166 -13.21 -5.50 8.14
N GLU A 167 -12.60 -4.56 7.41
CA GLU A 167 -11.80 -3.51 8.03
C GLU A 167 -12.62 -2.58 8.91
N PRO A 168 -13.77 -2.02 8.49
CA PRO A 168 -14.59 -1.19 9.37
C PRO A 168 -15.04 -1.91 10.65
N ALA A 169 -15.37 -3.20 10.56
CA ALA A 169 -15.75 -4.00 11.72
C ALA A 169 -14.58 -4.15 12.71
N LEU A 170 -13.36 -4.41 12.20
CA LEU A 170 -12.16 -4.50 13.02
C LEU A 170 -11.79 -3.16 13.65
N LEU A 171 -11.92 -2.06 12.93
CA LEU A 171 -11.66 -0.71 13.45
C LEU A 171 -12.66 -0.33 14.53
N ALA A 172 -13.94 -0.65 14.36
CA ALA A 172 -14.98 -0.41 15.37
C ALA A 172 -14.68 -1.20 16.66
N GLU A 173 -14.28 -2.46 16.54
CA GLU A 173 -13.90 -3.28 17.68
C GLU A 173 -12.61 -2.75 18.36
N TRP A 174 -11.64 -2.30 17.58
CA TRP A 174 -10.43 -1.68 18.12
C TRP A 174 -10.75 -0.37 18.87
N ALA A 175 -11.63 0.46 18.31
CA ALA A 175 -12.11 1.66 19.00
C ALA A 175 -12.77 1.32 20.34
N ARG A 176 -13.60 0.27 20.37
CA ARG A 176 -14.23 -0.23 21.62
C ARG A 176 -13.19 -0.66 22.65
N LEU A 177 -12.14 -1.38 22.23
CA LEU A 177 -11.05 -1.79 23.11
C LEU A 177 -10.28 -0.60 23.66
N ILE A 178 -9.93 0.40 22.83
CA ILE A 178 -9.22 1.62 23.26
C ILE A 178 -10.04 2.38 24.31
N LYS A 179 -11.34 2.56 24.08
CA LYS A 179 -12.25 3.17 25.06
C LYS A 179 -12.28 2.39 26.38
N GLY A 180 -12.35 1.07 26.31
CA GLY A 180 -12.29 0.20 27.49
C GLY A 180 -10.96 0.29 28.26
N TYR A 181 -9.84 0.43 27.56
CA TYR A 181 -8.53 0.64 28.17
C TYR A 181 -8.42 2.02 28.83
N ALA A 182 -8.90 3.06 28.14
CA ALA A 182 -8.91 4.42 28.68
C ALA A 182 -9.74 4.52 29.97
N LEU A 183 -10.92 3.90 29.98
CA LEU A 183 -11.78 3.86 31.17
C LEU A 183 -11.06 3.21 32.35
N ARG A 184 -10.37 2.08 32.14
CA ARG A 184 -9.59 1.40 33.22
C ARG A 184 -8.39 2.24 33.69
N GLN A 185 -7.90 3.15 32.90
CA GLN A 185 -6.80 4.07 33.18
C GLN A 185 -7.30 5.43 33.71
N HIS A 186 -8.60 5.59 33.95
CA HIS A 186 -9.24 6.86 34.33
C HIS A 186 -8.91 8.00 33.38
N ARG A 187 -8.85 7.71 32.06
CA ARG A 187 -8.57 8.66 30.99
C ARG A 187 -9.79 8.89 30.13
N ALA A 188 -10.06 10.15 29.78
CA ALA A 188 -11.01 10.48 28.72
C ALA A 188 -10.36 10.31 27.35
N VAL A 189 -11.12 9.83 26.37
CA VAL A 189 -10.74 9.75 24.96
C VAL A 189 -11.75 10.55 24.16
N ASP A 190 -11.24 11.55 23.45
CA ASP A 190 -12.05 12.31 22.51
C ASP A 190 -12.40 11.43 21.28
N GLU A 191 -13.69 11.41 20.90
CA GLU A 191 -14.20 10.57 19.82
C GLU A 191 -13.58 10.92 18.46
N ASN A 192 -13.47 12.23 18.17
CA ASN A 192 -12.90 12.68 16.91
C ASN A 192 -11.42 12.33 16.78
N THR A 193 -10.67 12.46 17.87
CA THR A 193 -9.26 12.05 17.95
C THR A 193 -9.12 10.54 17.74
N LEU A 194 -10.01 9.74 18.34
CA LEU A 194 -10.00 8.28 18.19
C LEU A 194 -10.28 7.86 16.76
N VAL A 195 -11.33 8.40 16.15
CA VAL A 195 -11.71 8.11 14.75
C VAL A 195 -10.59 8.53 13.80
N ALA A 196 -10.05 9.74 13.97
CA ALA A 196 -8.95 10.23 13.13
C ALA A 196 -7.67 9.39 13.26
N ALA A 197 -7.34 8.92 14.46
CA ALA A 197 -6.15 8.10 14.71
C ALA A 197 -6.29 6.65 14.21
N LEU A 198 -7.51 6.12 14.15
CA LEU A 198 -7.79 4.79 13.59
C LEU A 198 -7.93 4.80 12.07
N ALA A 199 -8.30 5.95 11.49
CA ALA A 199 -8.44 6.06 10.04
C ALA A 199 -7.12 5.75 9.34
N TRP A 200 -7.21 4.97 8.25
CA TRP A 200 -6.06 4.77 7.39
C TRP A 200 -5.74 6.07 6.64
N SER A 201 -4.47 6.46 6.67
CA SER A 201 -4.00 7.64 5.95
C SER A 201 -3.73 7.27 4.49
N ASP A 202 -4.66 7.54 3.59
CA ASP A 202 -4.41 7.44 2.17
C ASP A 202 -3.61 8.65 1.67
N PRO A 203 -2.72 8.48 0.68
CA PRO A 203 -2.05 9.61 0.05
C PRO A 203 -3.10 10.52 -0.62
N ALA A 204 -2.81 11.80 -0.72
CA ALA A 204 -3.64 12.70 -1.48
C ALA A 204 -3.69 12.30 -2.96
N ARG A 205 -4.81 12.57 -3.64
CA ARG A 205 -4.91 12.44 -5.08
C ARG A 205 -3.91 13.40 -5.74
N ASP A 206 -2.84 12.87 -6.31
CA ASP A 206 -1.77 13.66 -6.91
C ASP A 206 -1.47 13.17 -8.33
N VAL A 207 -1.64 14.07 -9.27
CA VAL A 207 -1.34 13.87 -10.69
C VAL A 207 -0.23 14.80 -11.19
N GLY A 208 0.36 15.60 -10.27
CA GLY A 208 1.25 16.71 -10.61
C GLY A 208 2.46 16.27 -11.42
N LEU A 209 3.11 15.18 -11.01
CA LEU A 209 4.29 14.66 -11.67
C LEU A 209 3.96 14.14 -13.09
N ALA A 210 2.93 13.31 -13.24
CA ALA A 210 2.48 12.80 -14.54
C ALA A 210 2.04 13.94 -15.46
N ARG A 211 1.37 14.98 -14.92
CA ARG A 211 0.99 16.17 -15.68
C ARG A 211 2.22 16.96 -16.15
N GLY A 212 3.25 17.09 -15.31
CA GLY A 212 4.52 17.73 -15.69
C GLY A 212 5.17 17.01 -16.89
N GLN A 213 5.29 15.70 -16.83
CA GLN A 213 5.83 14.88 -17.92
C GLN A 213 4.98 15.00 -19.19
N ALA A 214 3.65 14.99 -19.07
CA ALA A 214 2.75 15.15 -20.20
C ALA A 214 2.92 16.53 -20.90
N LEU A 215 3.11 17.61 -20.14
CA LEU A 215 3.38 18.94 -20.68
C LEU A 215 4.72 19.01 -21.40
N GLN A 216 5.78 18.40 -20.87
CA GLN A 216 7.08 18.32 -21.52
C GLN A 216 7.01 17.58 -22.87
N LEU A 217 6.26 16.46 -22.93
CA LEU A 217 6.05 15.72 -24.17
C LEU A 217 5.20 16.50 -25.19
N LEU A 218 4.23 17.30 -24.73
CA LEU A 218 3.48 18.21 -25.62
C LEU A 218 4.39 19.25 -26.30
N GLU A 219 5.35 19.80 -25.56
CA GLU A 219 6.31 20.80 -26.07
C GLU A 219 7.32 20.19 -27.05
N SER A 220 7.74 18.93 -26.81
CA SER A 220 8.81 18.29 -27.59
C SER A 220 8.34 17.59 -28.88
N GLY A 221 7.09 17.21 -29.03
CA GLY A 221 6.67 16.47 -30.22
C GLY A 221 5.18 16.20 -30.32
N GLY A 222 4.46 16.44 -29.25
CA GLY A 222 3.04 16.21 -29.16
C GLY A 222 2.69 14.91 -28.45
N LEU A 223 1.54 14.92 -27.82
CA LEU A 223 1.01 13.84 -26.99
C LEU A 223 -0.39 13.47 -27.47
N GLN A 224 -0.72 12.19 -27.43
CA GLN A 224 -2.04 11.68 -27.79
C GLN A 224 -2.81 11.25 -26.53
N CYS A 225 -4.13 11.39 -26.59
CA CYS A 225 -5.02 10.76 -25.62
C CYS A 225 -4.91 9.23 -25.73
N VAL A 226 -4.57 8.53 -24.66
CA VAL A 226 -4.38 7.07 -24.69
C VAL A 226 -5.65 6.34 -25.14
N TYR A 227 -6.83 6.83 -24.79
CA TYR A 227 -8.10 6.19 -25.15
C TYR A 227 -8.52 6.42 -26.60
N SER A 228 -8.39 7.63 -27.12
CA SER A 228 -8.91 7.96 -28.45
C SER A 228 -7.84 8.07 -29.55
N GLY A 229 -6.57 8.15 -29.21
CA GLY A 229 -5.49 8.43 -30.14
C GLY A 229 -5.47 9.85 -30.71
N ARG A 230 -6.41 10.74 -30.31
CA ARG A 230 -6.44 12.12 -30.76
C ARG A 230 -5.34 12.93 -30.10
N ARG A 231 -4.74 13.85 -30.86
CA ARG A 231 -3.73 14.77 -30.36
C ARG A 231 -4.29 15.63 -29.22
N LEU A 232 -3.54 15.74 -28.14
CA LEU A 232 -3.83 16.60 -27.00
C LEU A 232 -3.20 17.99 -27.20
N THR A 233 -3.75 18.96 -26.53
CA THR A 233 -3.21 20.31 -26.34
C THR A 233 -3.19 20.63 -24.85
N ALA A 234 -2.47 21.67 -24.44
CA ALA A 234 -2.43 22.08 -23.02
C ALA A 234 -3.83 22.33 -22.45
N ASN A 235 -4.78 22.81 -23.27
CA ASN A 235 -6.16 23.10 -22.86
C ASN A 235 -7.05 21.85 -22.79
N THR A 236 -6.72 20.79 -23.51
CA THR A 236 -7.51 19.55 -23.55
C THR A 236 -6.89 18.42 -22.75
N LEU A 237 -5.64 18.58 -22.31
CA LEU A 237 -4.91 17.59 -21.49
C LEU A 237 -5.52 17.48 -20.10
N ASP A 238 -5.81 16.26 -19.72
CA ASP A 238 -6.05 15.85 -18.35
C ASP A 238 -5.25 14.59 -18.04
N ILE A 239 -5.04 14.29 -16.75
CA ILE A 239 -4.44 13.03 -16.30
C ILE A 239 -5.54 12.22 -15.64
N ASP A 240 -5.84 11.10 -16.25
CA ASP A 240 -6.82 10.13 -15.77
C ASP A 240 -6.15 9.08 -14.87
N HIS A 241 -6.87 8.66 -13.83
CA HIS A 241 -6.56 7.42 -13.13
C HIS A 241 -7.20 6.27 -13.91
N CYS A 242 -6.40 5.44 -14.58
CA CYS A 242 -6.89 4.29 -15.35
C CYS A 242 -7.84 3.43 -14.53
N LEU A 243 -7.43 3.05 -13.34
CA LEU A 243 -8.26 2.48 -12.30
C LEU A 243 -8.74 3.60 -11.37
N PRO A 244 -10.07 3.78 -11.19
CA PRO A 244 -10.62 5.00 -10.62
C PRO A 244 -10.23 5.19 -9.14
N TRP A 245 -9.77 6.40 -8.82
CA TRP A 245 -9.37 6.81 -7.47
C TRP A 245 -10.43 6.54 -6.40
N HIS A 246 -11.69 6.76 -6.71
CA HIS A 246 -12.78 6.58 -5.75
C HIS A 246 -12.89 5.13 -5.27
N ALA A 247 -12.69 4.18 -6.16
CA ALA A 247 -12.78 2.76 -5.82
C ALA A 247 -11.47 2.20 -5.23
N TRP A 248 -10.35 2.78 -5.63
CA TRP A 248 -9.02 2.36 -5.18
C TRP A 248 -8.04 3.54 -5.17
N PRO A 249 -7.81 4.19 -4.02
CA PRO A 249 -6.96 5.38 -3.90
C PRO A 249 -5.50 5.08 -4.23
N CYS A 250 -5.12 5.19 -5.51
CA CYS A 250 -3.79 4.89 -6.03
C CYS A 250 -3.38 5.93 -7.07
N SER A 251 -2.36 6.75 -6.75
CA SER A 251 -1.71 7.69 -7.67
C SER A 251 -0.32 7.22 -8.11
N ASP A 252 -0.13 5.89 -8.20
CA ASP A 252 1.09 5.31 -8.75
C ASP A 252 1.22 5.68 -10.23
N LEU A 253 2.45 5.86 -10.70
CA LEU A 253 2.74 6.36 -12.05
C LEU A 253 2.11 5.50 -13.15
N TRP A 254 2.05 4.20 -12.96
CA TRP A 254 1.43 3.28 -13.91
C TRP A 254 -0.08 3.51 -14.05
N ASN A 255 -0.75 4.06 -13.04
CA ASN A 255 -2.19 4.34 -13.04
C ASN A 255 -2.55 5.70 -13.67
N LEU A 256 -1.56 6.57 -13.91
CA LEU A 256 -1.75 7.94 -14.36
C LEU A 256 -1.52 8.07 -15.88
N LEU A 257 -2.60 8.31 -16.62
CA LEU A 257 -2.61 8.28 -18.09
C LEU A 257 -3.05 9.61 -18.69
N PRO A 258 -2.38 10.11 -19.76
CA PRO A 258 -2.81 11.30 -20.48
C PRO A 258 -4.10 11.04 -21.26
N ALA A 259 -5.13 11.78 -20.96
CA ALA A 259 -6.44 11.68 -21.58
C ALA A 259 -6.99 13.06 -21.95
N SER A 260 -7.98 13.11 -22.84
CA SER A 260 -8.72 14.34 -23.02
C SER A 260 -9.66 14.58 -21.84
N SER A 261 -9.78 15.84 -21.38
CA SER A 261 -10.68 16.22 -20.29
C SER A 261 -12.13 15.79 -20.53
N GLN A 262 -12.57 15.71 -21.80
CA GLN A 262 -13.88 15.20 -22.16
C GLN A 262 -14.04 13.71 -21.84
N LEU A 263 -13.07 12.88 -22.28
CA LEU A 263 -13.13 11.43 -22.07
C LEU A 263 -12.90 11.06 -20.61
N ASN A 264 -12.01 11.79 -19.91
CA ASN A 264 -11.81 11.60 -18.47
C ASN A 264 -13.13 11.85 -17.69
N ARG A 265 -13.85 12.92 -18.01
CA ARG A 265 -15.18 13.17 -17.42
C ARG A 265 -16.23 12.13 -17.79
N GLN A 266 -16.22 11.64 -19.05
CA GLN A 266 -17.13 10.57 -19.47
C GLN A 266 -16.84 9.23 -18.80
N LYS A 267 -15.57 8.91 -18.57
CA LYS A 267 -15.16 7.71 -17.82
C LYS A 267 -15.59 7.80 -16.36
N SER A 268 -15.38 8.97 -15.71
CA SER A 268 -15.72 9.18 -14.31
C SER A 268 -15.11 8.09 -13.41
N ASP A 269 -15.87 7.57 -12.46
CA ASP A 269 -15.44 6.54 -11.48
C ASP A 269 -15.59 5.10 -11.99
N ARG A 270 -15.51 4.89 -13.31
CA ARG A 270 -15.62 3.56 -13.95
C ARG A 270 -14.26 3.06 -14.42
N VAL A 271 -14.10 1.73 -14.44
CA VAL A 271 -12.95 1.11 -15.08
C VAL A 271 -13.13 1.08 -16.61
N PRO A 272 -12.04 1.23 -17.40
CA PRO A 272 -12.14 1.03 -18.85
C PRO A 272 -12.58 -0.41 -19.16
N SER A 273 -13.41 -0.59 -20.21
CA SER A 273 -13.74 -1.92 -20.70
C SER A 273 -12.52 -2.65 -21.26
N GLU A 274 -12.60 -3.96 -21.38
CA GLU A 274 -11.53 -4.76 -22.01
C GLU A 274 -11.25 -4.31 -23.44
N VAL A 275 -12.29 -3.97 -24.20
CA VAL A 275 -12.16 -3.47 -25.57
C VAL A 275 -11.44 -2.12 -25.57
N MET A 276 -11.79 -1.22 -24.67
CA MET A 276 -11.15 0.09 -24.56
C MET A 276 -9.67 -0.04 -24.17
N LEU A 277 -9.34 -0.87 -23.19
CA LEU A 277 -7.95 -1.10 -22.79
C LEU A 277 -7.13 -1.73 -23.93
N SER A 278 -7.61 -2.81 -24.53
CA SER A 278 -6.92 -3.48 -25.63
C SER A 278 -6.66 -2.53 -26.80
N GLY A 279 -7.64 -1.68 -27.14
CA GLY A 279 -7.48 -0.66 -28.19
C GLY A 279 -6.53 0.50 -27.79
N ALA A 280 -6.24 0.67 -26.49
CA ALA A 280 -5.35 1.69 -25.97
C ALA A 280 -3.94 1.16 -25.62
N GLN A 281 -3.70 -0.15 -25.65
CA GLN A 281 -2.51 -0.80 -25.12
C GLN A 281 -1.21 -0.13 -25.56
N THR A 282 -0.95 -0.06 -26.86
CA THR A 282 0.29 0.53 -27.41
C THR A 282 0.50 1.96 -26.92
N ARG A 283 -0.57 2.78 -26.93
CA ARG A 283 -0.48 4.19 -26.52
C ARG A 283 -0.21 4.34 -25.00
N ILE A 284 -0.72 3.43 -24.19
CA ILE A 284 -0.45 3.39 -22.74
C ILE A 284 1.02 3.00 -22.51
N GLN A 285 1.50 1.98 -23.18
CA GLN A 285 2.89 1.50 -23.08
C GLN A 285 3.89 2.54 -23.60
N ASP A 286 3.59 3.18 -24.73
CA ASP A 286 4.38 4.29 -25.28
C ASP A 286 4.45 5.48 -24.32
N TRP A 287 3.31 5.82 -23.68
CA TRP A 287 3.29 6.84 -22.64
C TRP A 287 4.23 6.51 -21.48
N TRP A 288 4.14 5.32 -20.93
CA TRP A 288 5.01 4.91 -19.83
C TRP A 288 6.50 4.92 -20.22
N ALA A 289 6.82 4.41 -21.40
CA ALA A 289 8.19 4.37 -21.91
C ALA A 289 8.79 5.76 -22.16
N GLN A 290 7.97 6.72 -22.60
CA GLN A 290 8.43 8.08 -22.88
C GLN A 290 8.44 8.99 -21.67
N ALA A 291 7.46 8.83 -20.76
CA ALA A 291 7.31 9.71 -19.61
C ALA A 291 8.18 9.33 -18.41
N TYR A 292 8.52 8.04 -18.29
CA TYR A 292 9.17 7.52 -17.09
C TYR A 292 10.48 6.80 -17.42
N ASP A 293 11.58 7.54 -17.45
CA ASP A 293 12.93 7.02 -17.58
C ASP A 293 13.76 7.33 -16.32
N GLY A 294 14.99 6.81 -16.25
CA GLY A 294 15.93 7.07 -15.15
C GLY A 294 15.31 6.84 -13.77
N VAL A 295 15.34 7.87 -12.92
CA VAL A 295 14.81 7.82 -11.54
C VAL A 295 13.29 7.62 -11.51
N LEU A 296 12.56 8.20 -12.46
CA LEU A 296 11.11 8.01 -12.57
C LEU A 296 10.77 6.60 -13.04
N GLY A 297 11.58 6.02 -13.91
CA GLY A 297 11.43 4.63 -14.34
C GLY A 297 11.67 3.63 -13.19
N GLU A 298 12.63 3.92 -12.29
CA GLU A 298 12.81 3.13 -11.07
C GLU A 298 11.55 3.20 -10.18
N ARG A 299 11.06 4.42 -9.93
CA ARG A 299 9.85 4.64 -9.14
C ARG A 299 8.63 3.94 -9.77
N PHE A 300 8.42 4.09 -11.08
CA PHE A 300 7.35 3.43 -11.83
C PHE A 300 7.37 1.91 -11.63
N ARG A 301 8.55 1.27 -11.75
CA ARG A 301 8.69 -0.18 -11.55
C ARG A 301 8.41 -0.61 -10.11
N LEU A 302 8.94 0.11 -9.13
CA LEU A 302 8.72 -0.21 -7.71
C LEU A 302 7.23 -0.09 -7.33
N GLU A 303 6.56 0.95 -7.80
CA GLU A 303 5.13 1.16 -7.58
C GLU A 303 4.30 0.05 -8.24
N ALA A 304 4.61 -0.29 -9.52
CA ALA A 304 3.92 -1.36 -10.24
C ALA A 304 4.14 -2.74 -9.59
N GLN A 305 5.39 -3.05 -9.23
CA GLN A 305 5.74 -4.31 -8.57
C GLN A 305 5.02 -4.47 -7.22
N ALA A 306 4.87 -3.39 -6.46
CA ALA A 306 4.20 -3.45 -5.16
C ALA A 306 2.70 -3.64 -5.27
N SER A 307 2.05 -2.90 -6.17
CA SER A 307 0.60 -2.77 -6.20
C SER A 307 -0.10 -3.70 -7.18
N LEU A 308 0.57 -4.09 -8.28
CA LEU A 308 -0.04 -4.91 -9.32
C LEU A 308 0.30 -6.40 -9.17
N PRO A 309 -0.68 -7.30 -9.35
CA PRO A 309 -0.40 -8.72 -9.42
C PRO A 309 0.41 -9.06 -10.69
N LEU A 310 1.16 -10.15 -10.65
CA LEU A 310 1.97 -10.67 -11.77
C LEU A 310 3.19 -9.82 -12.16
N VAL A 311 3.45 -8.69 -11.53
CA VAL A 311 4.61 -7.83 -11.81
C VAL A 311 5.77 -8.26 -10.92
N GLY A 312 6.80 -8.83 -11.53
CA GLY A 312 8.02 -9.27 -10.84
C GLY A 312 9.13 -8.22 -10.86
N ASP A 313 10.27 -8.58 -10.28
CA ASP A 313 11.49 -7.77 -10.38
C ASP A 313 11.95 -7.69 -11.84
N GLY A 314 12.35 -6.49 -12.28
CA GLY A 314 12.76 -6.25 -13.66
C GLY A 314 11.65 -6.29 -14.71
N ALA A 315 10.38 -6.30 -14.31
CA ALA A 315 9.24 -6.32 -15.23
C ALA A 315 9.26 -5.13 -16.20
N GLY A 316 8.97 -5.43 -17.45
CA GLY A 316 8.77 -4.43 -18.52
C GLY A 316 7.34 -3.89 -18.57
N VAL A 317 7.08 -3.00 -19.52
CA VAL A 317 5.76 -2.36 -19.68
C VAL A 317 4.65 -3.37 -20.03
N ASP A 318 4.99 -4.50 -20.65
CA ASP A 318 4.04 -5.55 -21.01
C ASP A 318 3.49 -6.25 -19.75
N GLU A 319 4.38 -6.62 -18.82
CA GLU A 319 3.99 -7.25 -17.56
C GLU A 319 3.20 -6.27 -16.68
N VAL A 320 3.62 -4.99 -16.63
CA VAL A 320 2.86 -3.95 -15.92
C VAL A 320 1.46 -3.82 -16.52
N TYR A 321 1.35 -3.81 -17.85
CA TYR A 321 0.05 -3.74 -18.51
C TYR A 321 -0.83 -4.97 -18.21
N ALA A 322 -0.25 -6.18 -18.20
CA ALA A 322 -0.95 -7.38 -17.80
C ALA A 322 -1.45 -7.29 -16.34
N GLY A 323 -0.62 -6.78 -15.44
CA GLY A 323 -0.99 -6.53 -14.04
C GLY A 323 -2.18 -5.55 -13.91
N VAL A 324 -2.18 -4.47 -14.70
CA VAL A 324 -3.31 -3.51 -14.74
C VAL A 324 -4.61 -4.20 -15.17
N ARG A 325 -4.56 -5.07 -16.18
CA ARG A 325 -5.74 -5.83 -16.63
C ARG A 325 -6.29 -6.76 -15.54
N VAL A 326 -5.42 -7.44 -14.81
CA VAL A 326 -5.84 -8.30 -13.69
C VAL A 326 -6.45 -7.47 -12.56
N GLN A 327 -5.83 -6.36 -12.19
CA GLN A 327 -6.35 -5.48 -11.14
C GLN A 327 -7.70 -4.84 -11.56
N ARG A 328 -7.87 -4.50 -12.84
CA ARG A 328 -9.15 -4.05 -13.39
C ARG A 328 -10.26 -5.09 -13.19
N LEU A 329 -9.96 -6.38 -13.47
CA LEU A 329 -10.93 -7.47 -13.26
C LEU A 329 -11.34 -7.58 -11.79
N ARG A 330 -10.39 -7.45 -10.87
CA ARG A 330 -10.70 -7.41 -9.44
C ARG A 330 -11.65 -6.26 -9.09
N LEU A 331 -11.35 -5.03 -9.51
CA LEU A 331 -12.23 -3.88 -9.24
C LEU A 331 -13.63 -4.09 -9.84
N ARG A 332 -13.70 -4.68 -11.03
CA ARG A 332 -14.97 -4.94 -11.70
C ARG A 332 -15.82 -6.00 -11.01
N PHE A 333 -15.22 -7.14 -10.65
CA PHE A 333 -15.96 -8.30 -10.18
C PHE A 333 -16.03 -8.42 -8.67
N ASP A 334 -15.00 -8.05 -7.94
CA ASP A 334 -14.97 -8.17 -6.47
C ASP A 334 -15.52 -6.89 -5.80
N LEU A 335 -15.26 -5.70 -6.37
CA LEU A 335 -15.73 -4.44 -5.81
C LEU A 335 -16.95 -3.84 -6.56
N GLY A 336 -17.41 -4.46 -7.64
CA GLY A 336 -18.60 -4.03 -8.35
C GLY A 336 -18.46 -2.70 -9.09
N VAL A 337 -17.23 -2.26 -9.41
CA VAL A 337 -16.99 -0.99 -10.12
C VAL A 337 -17.56 -1.05 -11.52
N GLY A 338 -18.31 -0.02 -11.93
CA GLY A 338 -18.91 0.09 -13.26
C GLY A 338 -17.86 0.12 -14.38
N GLU A 339 -18.25 -0.27 -15.56
CA GLU A 339 -17.40 -0.32 -16.77
C GLU A 339 -17.71 0.82 -17.73
N TRP A 340 -16.68 1.34 -18.44
CA TRP A 340 -16.78 2.41 -19.41
C TRP A 340 -16.14 1.99 -20.75
N GLY A 341 -16.81 2.31 -21.87
CA GLY A 341 -16.36 2.04 -23.23
C GLY A 341 -17.14 0.95 -23.92
#